data_f38e582e0d95667a7e233e555ee9517e
#
_entry.id   f38e582e0d95667a7e233e555ee9517e
#
_cell.length_a   1.000
_cell.length_b   1.000
_cell.length_c   1.000
_cell.angle_alpha   90.00
_cell.angle_beta   90.00
_cell.angle_gamma   90.00
#
_symmetry.space_group_name_H-M   'P 1'
#
loop_
_entity.id
_entity.type
_entity.pdbx_description
1 polymer ?
#
loop_
_entity_poly.entity_id
_entity_poly.type
_entity_poly.pdbx_seq_one_letter_code
_entity_poly.pdbx_strand_id
1 'polypeptide(L)'
;FIIGFDGEKDGAGHRIVDFVTRTGIPAAMMGMLQALPKTALWARLEREGRLIQGEDAAKGVNQTNLLNFKPTRPIRDIANEYVDAFCALYEPNAYMDRVYSYYLKMGAPRWKAAAKLPSLVDLKALSIVVWRQGIKRSTRTRFWRYLFGMARNNPALLEQFLSVLAHNEHFLEYRSIVQQEIREQLESLPPEEPTAQKELQPV
;
A
#
# COMPACT_ATOMS: atom_id res chain seq x y z
N PHE A 1 3.19 6.89 -0.35
CA PHE A 1 4.46 6.70 0.36
C PHE A 1 5.46 6.06 -0.60
N ILE A 2 6.72 6.44 -0.48
CA ILE A 2 7.81 5.94 -1.33
C ILE A 2 8.95 5.54 -0.41
N ILE A 3 9.60 4.40 -0.71
CA ILE A 3 10.79 3.92 -0.02
C ILE A 3 11.95 3.72 -0.99
N GLY A 4 13.18 3.63 -0.49
CA GLY A 4 14.37 3.42 -1.30
C GLY A 4 15.13 4.70 -1.63
N PHE A 5 14.99 5.75 -0.83
CA PHE A 5 15.79 6.96 -0.97
C PHE A 5 17.23 6.73 -0.53
N ASP A 6 18.16 7.42 -1.18
CA ASP A 6 19.55 7.49 -0.70
C ASP A 6 19.61 8.08 0.72
N GLY A 7 20.34 7.43 1.60
CA GLY A 7 20.45 7.81 3.01
C GLY A 7 19.24 7.43 3.88
N GLU A 8 18.25 6.75 3.32
CA GLU A 8 17.15 6.22 4.10
C GLU A 8 17.65 5.14 5.07
N LYS A 9 17.25 5.27 6.34
CA LYS A 9 17.59 4.28 7.37
C LYS A 9 16.70 3.06 7.28
N ASP A 10 17.22 1.91 7.72
CA ASP A 10 16.45 0.67 7.83
C ASP A 10 15.15 0.86 8.62
N GLY A 11 14.14 0.06 8.30
CA GLY A 11 12.84 0.14 8.94
C GLY A 11 11.92 1.24 8.39
N ALA A 12 12.19 1.78 7.19
CA ALA A 12 11.33 2.76 6.55
C ALA A 12 9.90 2.24 6.35
N GLY A 13 9.76 1.00 5.90
CA GLY A 13 8.47 0.33 5.77
C GLY A 13 7.70 0.28 7.08
N HIS A 14 8.37 -0.08 8.18
CA HIS A 14 7.75 -0.13 9.50
C HIS A 14 7.27 1.25 9.97
N ARG A 15 8.07 2.30 9.76
CA ARG A 15 7.67 3.69 10.09
C ARG A 15 6.44 4.14 9.31
N ILE A 16 6.31 3.72 8.04
CA ILE A 16 5.12 4.00 7.23
C ILE A 16 3.89 3.29 7.81
N VAL A 17 4.00 2.01 8.14
CA VAL A 17 2.92 1.23 8.77
C VAL A 17 2.44 1.88 10.05
N ASP A 18 3.37 2.27 10.92
CA ASP A 18 3.08 2.93 12.19
C ASP A 18 2.39 4.29 11.97
N PHE A 19 2.90 5.12 11.05
CA PHE A 19 2.30 6.39 10.69
C PHE A 19 0.87 6.24 10.17
N VAL A 20 0.65 5.35 9.17
CA VAL A 20 -0.65 5.11 8.55
C VAL A 20 -1.65 4.56 9.58
N THR A 21 -1.19 3.68 10.46
CA THR A 21 -2.03 3.10 11.52
C THR A 21 -2.44 4.14 12.55
N ARG A 22 -1.51 4.96 13.04
CA ARG A 22 -1.79 6.01 14.04
C ARG A 22 -2.66 7.13 13.49
N THR A 23 -2.44 7.52 12.24
CA THR A 23 -3.24 8.57 11.58
C THR A 23 -4.61 8.06 11.12
N GLY A 24 -4.77 6.74 11.02
CA GLY A 24 -6.03 6.11 10.62
C GLY A 24 -6.33 6.25 9.13
N ILE A 25 -5.31 6.47 8.28
CA ILE A 25 -5.50 6.54 6.82
C ILE A 25 -6.01 5.20 6.31
N PRO A 26 -7.21 5.11 5.71
CA PRO A 26 -7.79 3.83 5.30
C PRO A 26 -6.97 3.12 4.23
N ALA A 27 -6.60 3.84 3.18
CA ALA A 27 -5.83 3.30 2.07
C ALA A 27 -4.63 4.20 1.78
N ALA A 28 -3.45 3.60 1.68
CA ALA A 28 -2.18 4.27 1.44
C ALA A 28 -1.49 3.64 0.23
N MET A 29 -1.21 4.44 -0.79
CA MET A 29 -0.38 3.97 -1.89
C MET A 29 1.08 3.91 -1.44
N MET A 30 1.73 2.80 -1.73
CA MET A 30 3.14 2.58 -1.49
C MET A 30 3.84 2.14 -2.78
N GLY A 31 5.10 2.50 -2.92
CA GLY A 31 5.94 2.08 -4.04
C GLY A 31 7.41 2.28 -3.72
N MET A 32 8.26 1.62 -4.48
CA MET A 32 9.70 1.88 -4.46
C MET A 32 10.05 3.06 -5.37
N LEU A 33 11.08 3.81 -4.99
CA LEU A 33 11.52 5.00 -5.72
C LEU A 33 11.91 4.65 -7.16
N GLN A 34 11.36 5.38 -8.11
CA GLN A 34 11.72 5.27 -9.52
C GLN A 34 12.38 6.57 -9.99
N ALA A 35 13.53 6.44 -10.61
CA ALA A 35 14.14 7.55 -11.32
C ALA A 35 13.40 7.76 -12.64
N LEU A 36 12.70 8.86 -12.76
CA LEU A 36 11.97 9.21 -13.99
C LEU A 36 12.85 10.02 -14.94
N PRO A 37 12.84 9.73 -16.26
CA PRO A 37 13.59 10.52 -17.24
C PRO A 37 13.29 12.01 -17.13
N LYS A 38 14.29 12.83 -17.38
CA LYS A 38 14.22 14.31 -17.32
C LYS A 38 14.00 14.89 -15.91
N THR A 39 14.17 14.12 -14.85
CA THR A 39 14.16 14.61 -13.46
C THR A 39 15.58 14.86 -12.95
N ALA A 40 15.70 15.67 -11.90
CA ALA A 40 17.00 15.92 -11.23
C ALA A 40 17.58 14.61 -10.65
N LEU A 41 16.74 13.72 -10.15
CA LEU A 41 17.14 12.39 -9.66
C LEU A 41 17.76 11.56 -10.79
N TRP A 42 17.11 11.50 -11.94
CA TRP A 42 17.63 10.80 -13.11
C TRP A 42 19.01 11.33 -13.52
N ALA A 43 19.14 12.65 -13.72
CA ALA A 43 20.38 13.29 -14.13
C ALA A 43 21.53 13.09 -13.12
N ARG A 44 21.21 13.02 -11.82
CA ARG A 44 22.20 12.70 -10.77
C ARG A 44 22.65 11.24 -10.88
N LEU A 45 21.72 10.30 -10.93
CA LEU A 45 22.01 8.87 -10.99
C LEU A 45 22.73 8.45 -12.27
N GLU A 46 22.42 9.14 -13.39
CA GLU A 46 23.13 8.98 -14.66
C GLU A 46 24.60 9.39 -14.54
N ARG A 47 24.88 10.58 -13.96
CA ARG A 47 26.25 11.05 -13.69
C ARG A 47 27.02 10.14 -12.73
N GLU A 48 26.32 9.53 -11.76
CA GLU A 48 26.88 8.58 -10.80
C GLU A 48 27.05 7.17 -11.39
N GLY A 49 26.57 6.90 -12.63
CA GLY A 49 26.61 5.58 -13.26
C GLY A 49 25.75 4.53 -12.54
N ARG A 50 24.70 4.97 -11.87
CA ARG A 50 23.85 4.11 -11.04
C ARG A 50 22.53 3.71 -11.70
N LEU A 51 22.19 4.29 -12.85
CA LEU A 51 20.99 3.86 -13.59
C LEU A 51 21.15 2.43 -14.09
N ILE A 52 20.12 1.62 -13.92
CA ILE A 52 20.03 0.28 -14.50
C ILE A 52 19.53 0.45 -15.93
N GLN A 53 20.43 0.18 -16.91
CA GLN A 53 20.10 0.25 -18.33
C GLN A 53 19.45 -1.07 -18.75
N GLY A 54 18.30 -1.02 -19.40
CA GLY A 54 17.60 -2.17 -19.93
C GLY A 54 16.23 -1.80 -20.51
N GLU A 55 15.63 -2.72 -21.24
CA GLU A 55 14.25 -2.56 -21.77
C GLU A 55 13.22 -2.33 -20.67
N ASP A 56 13.53 -2.73 -19.43
CA ASP A 56 12.71 -2.54 -18.25
C ASP A 56 12.61 -1.08 -17.79
N ALA A 57 13.56 -0.22 -18.17
CA ALA A 57 13.46 1.22 -17.91
C ALA A 57 12.30 1.90 -18.68
N ALA A 58 11.77 1.24 -19.70
CA ALA A 58 10.62 1.70 -20.49
C ALA A 58 9.29 1.11 -20.00
N LYS A 59 9.31 0.09 -19.13
CA LYS A 59 8.08 -0.41 -18.49
C LYS A 59 7.54 0.68 -17.58
N GLY A 60 6.29 1.04 -17.78
CA GLY A 60 5.63 2.12 -17.03
C GLY A 60 5.82 1.97 -15.51
N VAL A 61 5.77 3.09 -14.79
CA VAL A 61 5.88 3.12 -13.32
C VAL A 61 4.74 2.31 -12.72
N ASN A 62 5.07 1.19 -12.08
CA ASN A 62 4.13 0.34 -11.36
C ASN A 62 4.55 0.23 -9.89
N GLN A 63 3.59 0.02 -9.00
CA GLN A 63 3.85 -0.15 -7.55
C GLN A 63 4.68 -1.39 -7.23
N THR A 64 4.67 -2.38 -8.12
CA THR A 64 5.41 -3.64 -7.98
C THR A 64 6.79 -3.62 -8.64
N ASN A 65 7.22 -2.53 -9.25
CA ASN A 65 8.54 -2.44 -9.85
C ASN A 65 9.62 -2.24 -8.79
N LEU A 66 10.72 -2.99 -8.90
CA LEU A 66 11.96 -2.69 -8.16
C LEU A 66 12.52 -1.34 -8.60
N LEU A 67 13.48 -0.81 -7.82
CA LEU A 67 14.19 0.41 -8.19
C LEU A 67 14.89 0.21 -9.54
N ASN A 68 14.82 1.21 -10.41
CA ASN A 68 15.48 1.22 -11.71
C ASN A 68 16.90 1.82 -11.66
N PHE A 69 17.51 1.82 -10.47
CA PHE A 69 18.87 2.27 -10.23
C PHE A 69 19.50 1.47 -9.08
N LYS A 70 20.83 1.53 -8.96
CA LYS A 70 21.56 0.93 -7.85
C LYS A 70 21.41 1.79 -6.60
N PRO A 71 20.66 1.35 -5.58
CA PRO A 71 20.50 2.08 -4.33
C PRO A 71 21.76 2.03 -3.46
N THR A 72 21.80 2.85 -2.39
CA THR A 72 22.89 2.85 -1.39
C THR A 72 22.75 1.74 -0.35
N ARG A 73 21.54 1.17 -0.20
CA ARG A 73 21.24 -0.02 0.62
C ARG A 73 21.04 -1.23 -0.30
N PRO A 74 21.18 -2.46 0.19
CA PRO A 74 20.84 -3.65 -0.59
C PRO A 74 19.41 -3.57 -1.12
N ILE A 75 19.26 -3.81 -2.43
CA ILE A 75 17.93 -3.74 -3.07
C ILE A 75 16.96 -4.78 -2.50
N ARG A 76 17.49 -5.94 -2.07
CA ARG A 76 16.72 -7.01 -1.43
C ARG A 76 16.11 -6.56 -0.10
N ASP A 77 16.85 -5.80 0.69
CA ASP A 77 16.37 -5.30 1.98
C ASP A 77 15.25 -4.27 1.78
N ILE A 78 15.42 -3.35 0.84
CA ILE A 78 14.39 -2.35 0.48
C ILE A 78 13.13 -3.03 -0.04
N ALA A 79 13.27 -4.03 -0.92
CA ALA A 79 12.16 -4.77 -1.47
C ALA A 79 11.41 -5.59 -0.41
N ASN A 80 12.13 -6.25 0.49
CA ASN A 80 11.53 -6.98 1.60
C ASN A 80 10.78 -6.04 2.56
N GLU A 81 11.39 -4.90 2.94
CA GLU A 81 10.71 -3.88 3.74
C GLU A 81 9.43 -3.37 3.07
N TYR A 82 9.44 -3.21 1.74
CA TYR A 82 8.26 -2.82 0.99
C TYR A 82 7.16 -3.86 1.06
N VAL A 83 7.49 -5.12 0.78
CA VAL A 83 6.54 -6.24 0.82
C VAL A 83 5.94 -6.41 2.21
N ASP A 84 6.78 -6.39 3.24
CA ASP A 84 6.35 -6.55 4.63
C ASP A 84 5.42 -5.41 5.06
N ALA A 85 5.77 -4.17 4.72
CA ALA A 85 4.95 -3.00 5.02
C ALA A 85 3.61 -3.04 4.29
N PHE A 86 3.61 -3.39 3.00
CA PHE A 86 2.39 -3.54 2.21
C PHE A 86 1.48 -4.62 2.79
N CYS A 87 2.05 -5.79 3.10
CA CYS A 87 1.32 -6.91 3.69
C CYS A 87 0.75 -6.59 5.08
N ALA A 88 1.49 -5.83 5.90
CA ALA A 88 1.02 -5.39 7.21
C ALA A 88 -0.11 -4.36 7.09
N LEU A 89 0.02 -3.37 6.20
CA LEU A 89 -1.02 -2.36 5.97
C LEU A 89 -2.33 -2.97 5.49
N TYR A 90 -2.26 -3.98 4.63
CA TYR A 90 -3.43 -4.61 4.02
C TYR A 90 -3.73 -6.00 4.60
N GLU A 91 -3.23 -6.29 5.82
CA GLU A 91 -3.76 -7.39 6.61
C GLU A 91 -5.24 -7.13 6.88
N PRO A 92 -6.14 -8.10 6.59
CA PRO A 92 -7.58 -7.88 6.58
C PRO A 92 -8.15 -7.23 7.84
N ASN A 93 -7.69 -7.67 9.02
CA ASN A 93 -8.18 -7.10 10.28
C ASN A 93 -7.64 -5.69 10.49
N ALA A 94 -6.35 -5.47 10.23
CA ALA A 94 -5.73 -4.16 10.37
C ALA A 94 -6.36 -3.12 9.42
N TYR A 95 -6.65 -3.53 8.19
CA TYR A 95 -7.35 -2.69 7.22
C TYR A 95 -8.75 -2.32 7.70
N MET A 96 -9.54 -3.32 8.12
CA MET A 96 -10.91 -3.10 8.60
C MET A 96 -10.94 -2.20 9.84
N ASP A 97 -9.99 -2.37 10.76
CA ASP A 97 -9.87 -1.54 11.96
C ASP A 97 -9.59 -0.07 11.62
N ARG A 98 -8.69 0.18 10.66
CA ARG A 98 -8.39 1.54 10.20
C ARG A 98 -9.59 2.18 9.51
N VAL A 99 -10.24 1.47 8.59
CA VAL A 99 -11.44 1.96 7.90
C VAL A 99 -12.53 2.31 8.91
N TYR A 100 -12.82 1.42 9.85
CA TYR A 100 -13.82 1.66 10.88
C TYR A 100 -13.47 2.86 11.76
N SER A 101 -12.24 2.92 12.26
CA SER A 101 -11.77 4.02 13.11
C SER A 101 -11.81 5.37 12.40
N TYR A 102 -11.45 5.40 11.10
CA TYR A 102 -11.51 6.60 10.30
C TYR A 102 -12.93 7.13 10.18
N TYR A 103 -13.88 6.29 9.77
CA TYR A 103 -15.27 6.71 9.58
C TYR A 103 -16.02 7.00 10.88
N LEU A 104 -15.61 6.42 12.00
CA LEU A 104 -16.14 6.81 13.32
C LEU A 104 -15.69 8.22 13.74
N LYS A 105 -14.43 8.59 13.41
CA LYS A 105 -13.88 9.91 13.75
C LYS A 105 -14.34 11.00 12.78
N MET A 106 -14.76 10.63 11.56
CA MET A 106 -15.31 11.59 10.63
C MET A 106 -16.62 12.15 11.17
N GLY A 107 -16.74 13.48 11.20
CA GLY A 107 -18.01 14.15 11.47
C GLY A 107 -19.04 13.87 10.37
N ALA A 108 -20.29 14.23 10.65
CA ALA A 108 -21.35 14.17 9.64
C ALA A 108 -20.94 14.98 8.39
N PRO A 109 -21.26 14.50 7.18
CA PRO A 109 -20.93 15.21 5.96
C PRO A 109 -21.55 16.60 5.96
N ARG A 110 -20.76 17.61 5.60
CA ARG A 110 -21.22 19.01 5.54
C ARG A 110 -22.35 19.21 4.53
N TRP A 111 -22.37 18.39 3.49
CA TRP A 111 -23.40 18.41 2.45
C TRP A 111 -24.28 17.17 2.60
N LYS A 112 -25.55 17.40 2.92
CA LYS A 112 -26.54 16.34 2.88
C LYS A 112 -26.86 16.09 1.42
N ALA A 113 -26.31 15.05 0.84
CA ALA A 113 -26.82 14.53 -0.44
C ALA A 113 -28.29 14.17 -0.27
N ALA A 114 -29.11 14.49 -1.26
CA ALA A 114 -30.50 14.06 -1.25
C ALA A 114 -30.51 12.52 -1.10
N ALA A 115 -31.32 12.03 -0.14
CA ALA A 115 -31.47 10.59 0.06
C ALA A 115 -32.00 9.97 -1.23
N LYS A 116 -31.14 9.27 -1.94
CA LYS A 116 -31.54 8.47 -3.10
C LYS A 116 -31.86 7.07 -2.61
N LEU A 117 -32.98 6.54 -3.10
CA LEU A 117 -33.24 5.11 -2.89
C LEU A 117 -32.15 4.30 -3.60
N PRO A 118 -31.63 3.23 -2.95
CA PRO A 118 -30.60 2.41 -3.54
C PRO A 118 -31.11 1.78 -4.85
N SER A 119 -30.29 1.84 -5.87
CA SER A 119 -30.58 1.19 -7.15
C SER A 119 -30.44 -0.33 -7.04
N LEU A 120 -30.96 -1.08 -8.01
CA LEU A 120 -30.76 -2.54 -8.07
C LEU A 120 -29.27 -2.91 -8.17
N VAL A 121 -28.45 -2.04 -8.76
CA VAL A 121 -26.99 -2.20 -8.83
C VAL A 121 -26.37 -2.08 -7.44
N ASP A 122 -26.80 -1.10 -6.65
CA ASP A 122 -26.29 -0.88 -5.28
C ASP A 122 -26.68 -2.06 -4.38
N LEU A 123 -27.91 -2.57 -4.51
CA LEU A 123 -28.36 -3.74 -3.76
C LEU A 123 -27.57 -5.00 -4.14
N LYS A 124 -27.26 -5.18 -5.42
CA LYS A 124 -26.42 -6.28 -5.89
C LYS A 124 -24.99 -6.15 -5.34
N ALA A 125 -24.40 -4.95 -5.40
CA ALA A 125 -23.06 -4.70 -4.85
C ALA A 125 -23.02 -4.97 -3.35
N LEU A 126 -24.01 -4.48 -2.59
CA LEU A 126 -24.15 -4.74 -1.17
C LEU A 126 -24.24 -6.23 -0.86
N SER A 127 -25.07 -6.97 -1.61
CA SER A 127 -25.23 -8.42 -1.43
C SER A 127 -23.91 -9.18 -1.63
N ILE A 128 -23.08 -8.76 -2.60
CA ILE A 128 -21.76 -9.34 -2.84
C ILE A 128 -20.82 -9.06 -1.68
N VAL A 129 -20.78 -7.82 -1.17
CA VAL A 129 -19.94 -7.44 -0.03
C VAL A 129 -20.34 -8.21 1.22
N VAL A 130 -21.64 -8.28 1.52
CA VAL A 130 -22.17 -9.04 2.66
C VAL A 130 -21.85 -10.52 2.54
N TRP A 131 -22.03 -11.11 1.37
CA TRP A 131 -21.71 -12.52 1.14
C TRP A 131 -20.22 -12.80 1.33
N ARG A 132 -19.35 -12.00 0.68
CA ARG A 132 -17.90 -12.21 0.74
C ARG A 132 -17.36 -11.95 2.14
N GLN A 133 -17.60 -10.77 2.71
CA GLN A 133 -16.98 -10.33 3.95
C GLN A 133 -17.77 -10.75 5.21
N GLY A 134 -19.10 -10.79 5.11
CA GLY A 134 -19.96 -11.11 6.25
C GLY A 134 -20.23 -12.60 6.45
N ILE A 135 -19.99 -13.45 5.42
CA ILE A 135 -20.27 -14.89 5.51
C ILE A 135 -19.02 -15.71 5.23
N LYS A 136 -18.37 -15.48 4.06
CA LYS A 136 -17.31 -16.35 3.56
C LYS A 136 -15.95 -16.16 4.25
N ARG A 137 -15.58 -14.94 4.64
CA ARG A 137 -14.27 -14.62 5.21
C ARG A 137 -14.18 -14.93 6.69
N SER A 138 -12.97 -15.22 7.17
CA SER A 138 -12.67 -15.40 8.60
C SER A 138 -12.93 -14.13 9.43
N THR A 139 -12.88 -12.96 8.78
CA THR A 139 -13.15 -11.65 9.38
C THR A 139 -14.63 -11.33 9.55
N ARG A 140 -15.56 -12.28 9.27
CA ARG A 140 -17.02 -12.07 9.28
C ARG A 140 -17.57 -11.46 10.57
N THR A 141 -17.09 -11.90 11.72
CA THR A 141 -17.55 -11.37 13.02
C THR A 141 -17.17 -9.90 13.20
N ARG A 142 -15.96 -9.52 12.74
CA ARG A 142 -15.48 -8.14 12.75
C ARG A 142 -16.26 -7.28 11.76
N PHE A 143 -16.55 -7.81 10.57
CA PHE A 143 -17.39 -7.14 9.59
C PHE A 143 -18.76 -6.76 10.16
N TRP A 144 -19.48 -7.70 10.77
CA TRP A 144 -20.78 -7.42 11.36
C TRP A 144 -20.70 -6.44 12.51
N ARG A 145 -19.73 -6.60 13.40
CA ARG A 145 -19.51 -5.65 14.50
C ARG A 145 -19.32 -4.23 14.00
N TYR A 146 -18.52 -4.03 12.95
CA TYR A 146 -18.27 -2.71 12.40
C TYR A 146 -19.44 -2.16 11.60
N LEU A 147 -20.14 -3.00 10.86
CA LEU A 147 -21.36 -2.62 10.16
C LEU A 147 -22.42 -2.08 11.12
N PHE A 148 -22.73 -2.84 12.19
CA PHE A 148 -23.68 -2.39 13.21
C PHE A 148 -23.17 -1.18 14.00
N GLY A 149 -21.87 -1.13 14.29
CA GLY A 149 -21.25 0.02 14.94
C GLY A 149 -21.39 1.30 14.10
N MET A 150 -21.15 1.23 12.78
CA MET A 150 -21.35 2.36 11.86
C MET A 150 -22.81 2.75 11.74
N ALA A 151 -23.70 1.79 11.55
CA ALA A 151 -25.14 2.06 11.44
C ALA A 151 -25.70 2.78 12.68
N ARG A 152 -25.15 2.50 13.87
CA ARG A 152 -25.55 3.13 15.14
C ARG A 152 -24.92 4.50 15.35
N ASN A 153 -23.61 4.64 15.09
CA ASN A 153 -22.84 5.82 15.51
C ASN A 153 -22.70 6.87 14.40
N ASN A 154 -22.64 6.44 13.13
CA ASN A 154 -22.49 7.36 11.99
C ASN A 154 -23.21 6.84 10.73
N PRO A 155 -24.55 6.71 10.78
CA PRO A 155 -25.33 6.15 9.67
C PRO A 155 -25.21 6.95 8.37
N ALA A 156 -24.92 8.24 8.46
CA ALA A 156 -24.77 9.12 7.30
C ALA A 156 -23.56 8.77 6.41
N LEU A 157 -22.57 8.06 6.95
CA LEU A 157 -21.37 7.64 6.23
C LEU A 157 -21.33 6.12 5.97
N LEU A 158 -22.43 5.40 6.22
CA LEU A 158 -22.49 3.95 6.10
C LEU A 158 -22.17 3.48 4.67
N GLU A 159 -22.69 4.16 3.65
CA GLU A 159 -22.44 3.84 2.24
C GLU A 159 -20.96 3.99 1.89
N GLN A 160 -20.36 5.13 2.24
CA GLN A 160 -18.95 5.39 2.00
C GLN A 160 -18.04 4.40 2.77
N PHE A 161 -18.40 4.11 4.02
CA PHE A 161 -17.71 3.10 4.81
C PHE A 161 -17.74 1.73 4.12
N LEU A 162 -18.91 1.27 3.67
CA LEU A 162 -19.04 -0.02 2.97
C LEU A 162 -18.29 -0.02 1.65
N SER A 163 -18.33 1.07 0.91
CA SER A 163 -17.59 1.21 -0.36
C SER A 163 -16.10 1.06 -0.14
N VAL A 164 -15.52 1.76 0.84
CA VAL A 164 -14.09 1.64 1.16
C VAL A 164 -13.77 0.27 1.74
N LEU A 165 -14.64 -0.28 2.61
CA LEU A 165 -14.45 -1.61 3.18
C LEU A 165 -14.43 -2.72 2.11
N ALA A 166 -15.21 -2.53 1.03
CA ALA A 166 -15.25 -3.49 -0.09
C ALA A 166 -13.89 -3.68 -0.76
N HIS A 167 -13.01 -2.67 -0.74
CA HIS A 167 -11.64 -2.78 -1.28
C HIS A 167 -10.77 -3.80 -0.54
N ASN A 168 -11.18 -4.27 0.65
CA ASN A 168 -10.49 -5.37 1.33
C ASN A 168 -10.32 -6.61 0.45
N GLU A 169 -11.32 -6.91 -0.40
CA GLU A 169 -11.23 -8.04 -1.34
C GLU A 169 -10.14 -7.83 -2.39
N HIS A 170 -10.03 -6.61 -2.91
CA HIS A 170 -8.99 -6.24 -3.85
C HIS A 170 -7.60 -6.31 -3.20
N PHE A 171 -7.45 -5.78 -1.99
CA PHE A 171 -6.17 -5.80 -1.29
C PHE A 171 -5.71 -7.20 -0.88
N LEU A 172 -6.65 -8.10 -0.58
CA LEU A 172 -6.33 -9.51 -0.33
C LEU A 172 -5.67 -10.17 -1.54
N GLU A 173 -6.21 -9.93 -2.72
CA GLU A 173 -5.65 -10.44 -3.98
C GLU A 173 -4.33 -9.73 -4.32
N TYR A 174 -4.33 -8.40 -4.21
CA TYR A 174 -3.16 -7.59 -4.57
C TYR A 174 -1.94 -7.86 -3.69
N ARG A 175 -2.12 -8.25 -2.41
CA ARG A 175 -1.01 -8.69 -1.54
C ARG A 175 -0.26 -9.88 -2.13
N SER A 176 -0.96 -10.86 -2.66
CA SER A 176 -0.32 -12.03 -3.29
C SER A 176 0.41 -11.66 -4.57
N ILE A 177 -0.16 -10.75 -5.37
CA ILE A 177 0.47 -10.22 -6.58
C ILE A 177 1.77 -9.49 -6.23
N VAL A 178 1.73 -8.57 -5.25
CA VAL A 178 2.92 -7.83 -4.81
C VAL A 178 4.02 -8.78 -4.33
N GLN A 179 3.67 -9.77 -3.51
CA GLN A 179 4.64 -10.75 -3.01
C GLN A 179 5.26 -11.58 -4.14
N GLN A 180 4.45 -12.00 -5.08
CA GLN A 180 4.91 -12.82 -6.20
C GLN A 180 5.78 -12.01 -7.17
N GLU A 181 5.30 -10.87 -7.65
CA GLU A 181 6.01 -10.05 -8.64
C GLU A 181 7.36 -9.54 -8.10
N ILE A 182 7.40 -9.10 -6.84
CA ILE A 182 8.67 -8.68 -6.22
C ILE A 182 9.63 -9.86 -6.06
N ARG A 183 9.15 -11.03 -5.65
CA ARG A 183 9.97 -12.23 -5.54
C ARG A 183 10.58 -12.62 -6.88
N GLU A 184 9.77 -12.70 -7.94
CA GLU A 184 10.22 -13.04 -9.30
C GLU A 184 11.29 -12.06 -9.80
N GLN A 185 11.10 -10.76 -9.55
CA GLN A 185 12.10 -9.76 -9.90
C GLN A 185 13.39 -9.92 -9.09
N LEU A 186 13.30 -10.20 -7.77
CA LEU A 186 14.48 -10.43 -6.93
C LEU A 186 15.26 -11.70 -7.32
N GLU A 187 14.57 -12.75 -7.77
CA GLU A 187 15.19 -13.98 -8.26
C GLU A 187 15.92 -13.76 -9.59
N SER A 188 15.45 -12.83 -10.41
CA SER A 188 16.08 -12.46 -11.68
C SER A 188 17.32 -11.57 -11.53
N LEU A 189 17.54 -10.98 -10.35
CA LEU A 189 18.72 -10.16 -10.10
C LEU A 189 19.99 -11.02 -9.99
N PRO A 190 21.12 -10.54 -10.56
CA PRO A 190 22.41 -11.20 -10.34
C PRO A 190 22.74 -11.22 -8.83
N PRO A 191 23.58 -12.18 -8.38
CA PRO A 191 24.07 -12.19 -7.01
C PRO A 191 24.70 -10.84 -6.67
N GLU A 192 24.31 -10.26 -5.53
CA GLU A 192 24.92 -9.01 -5.07
C GLU A 192 26.41 -9.25 -4.79
N GLU A 193 27.29 -8.50 -5.46
CA GLU A 193 28.66 -8.42 -5.05
C GLU A 193 28.72 -7.80 -3.66
N PRO A 194 29.50 -8.34 -2.70
CA PRO A 194 29.60 -7.78 -1.37
C PRO A 194 30.00 -6.30 -1.49
N THR A 195 29.13 -5.43 -1.08
CA THR A 195 29.35 -3.98 -1.09
C THR A 195 30.58 -3.71 -0.23
N ALA A 196 31.71 -3.39 -0.86
CA ALA A 196 32.91 -2.94 -0.18
C ALA A 196 32.50 -1.71 0.66
N GLN A 197 32.46 -1.90 1.98
CA GLN A 197 32.29 -0.80 2.93
C GLN A 197 33.39 0.22 2.63
N LYS A 198 33.05 1.30 1.93
CA LYS A 198 33.92 2.47 1.90
C LYS A 198 33.95 2.99 3.34
N GLU A 199 35.02 2.65 4.05
CA GLU A 199 35.40 3.32 5.28
C GLU A 199 35.36 4.84 5.01
N LEU A 200 34.43 5.51 5.67
CA LEU A 200 34.43 6.97 5.78
C LEU A 200 35.73 7.35 6.51
N GLN A 201 36.73 7.76 5.75
CA GLN A 201 37.91 8.43 6.35
C GLN A 201 37.39 9.71 7.00
N PRO A 202 37.69 9.93 8.28
CA PRO A 202 37.37 11.19 8.95
C PRO A 202 38.25 12.29 8.37
N VAL A 203 37.61 13.40 7.97
CA VAL A 203 38.28 14.68 7.65
C VAL A 203 38.45 15.46 8.92
#